data_e4c07a6a59efd4e21659f1dddd6ac452
#
_entry.id   e4c07a6a59efd4e21659f1dddd6ac452
#
_cell.length_a   1.000
_cell.length_b   1.000
_cell.length_c   1.000
_cell.angle_alpha   90.00
_cell.angle_beta   90.00
_cell.angle_gamma   90.00
#
_symmetry.space_group_name_H-M   'P 1'
#
loop_
_entity.id
_entity.type
_entity.pdbx_description
1 polymer ?
#
loop_
_entity_poly.entity_id
_entity_poly.type
_entity_poly.pdbx_seq_one_letter_code
_entity_poly.pdbx_strand_id
1 'polypeptide(L)'
;SPWELVAREKITHMGTTPRYLQACRKRVRPGRDGDLSNLRVMFSTGSPMMPEDFEYVYDHIKSDVLMASISGGTDICSCFCLGNPMLPVRKSELQAAGLGLDVCAYDDGKPVIGSKAELVCRSPFVAAPVCFFGDDENKSKYRSAYFKEENPGVWYHGDLVEVTGSVGDCGGFVIHGRSDTTLKPGGIRIGTAEIYRFAEEVEIVDDSLVIGDQVKEGRRAGDVNVVLFVVLKDGAKLTPEIEDEIRSTIRKGASD
;
A
#
# COMPACT_ATOMS: atom_id res chain seq x y z
N SER A 1 -9.73 18.35 -17.03
CA SER A 1 -9.40 17.19 -16.17
C SER A 1 -7.91 16.86 -16.30
N PRO A 2 -7.29 16.15 -15.36
CA PRO A 2 -5.91 15.67 -15.51
C PRO A 2 -5.71 14.86 -16.80
N TRP A 3 -6.68 14.09 -17.23
CA TRP A 3 -6.62 13.29 -18.46
C TRP A 3 -6.58 14.12 -19.74
N GLU A 4 -7.31 15.24 -19.78
CA GLU A 4 -7.21 16.21 -20.89
C GLU A 4 -5.81 16.83 -20.97
N LEU A 5 -5.21 17.11 -19.82
CA LEU A 5 -3.83 17.59 -19.77
C LEU A 5 -2.86 16.53 -20.30
N VAL A 6 -3.00 15.26 -19.90
CA VAL A 6 -2.19 14.14 -20.40
C VAL A 6 -2.26 14.02 -21.90
N ALA A 7 -3.46 14.09 -22.47
CA ALA A 7 -3.67 14.03 -23.91
C ALA A 7 -3.09 15.25 -24.65
N ARG A 8 -3.43 16.47 -24.18
CA ARG A 8 -3.03 17.72 -24.83
C ARG A 8 -1.52 17.94 -24.84
N GLU A 9 -0.87 17.69 -23.70
CA GLU A 9 0.58 17.89 -23.53
C GLU A 9 1.39 16.66 -23.94
N LYS A 10 0.75 15.60 -24.44
CA LYS A 10 1.39 14.34 -24.86
C LYS A 10 2.28 13.76 -23.77
N ILE A 11 1.79 13.74 -22.53
CA ILE A 11 2.52 13.27 -21.37
C ILE A 11 2.86 11.78 -21.51
N THR A 12 4.11 11.45 -21.25
CA THR A 12 4.61 10.07 -21.36
C THR A 12 4.63 9.33 -20.02
N HIS A 13 4.72 10.05 -18.91
CA HIS A 13 4.80 9.49 -17.56
C HIS A 13 3.85 10.25 -16.65
N MET A 14 2.98 9.54 -15.95
CA MET A 14 1.98 10.13 -15.04
C MET A 14 2.08 9.50 -13.65
N GLY A 15 2.23 10.31 -12.61
CA GLY A 15 2.07 9.89 -11.22
C GLY A 15 0.64 10.05 -10.74
N THR A 16 0.16 9.10 -9.94
CA THR A 16 -1.19 9.08 -9.39
C THR A 16 -1.24 8.37 -8.03
N THR A 17 -2.45 8.19 -7.51
CA THR A 17 -2.70 7.40 -6.29
C THR A 17 -3.81 6.38 -6.56
N PRO A 18 -3.86 5.26 -5.83
CA PRO A 18 -4.97 4.32 -5.93
C PRO A 18 -6.33 4.99 -5.69
N ARG A 19 -6.42 5.89 -4.70
CA ARG A 19 -7.67 6.62 -4.41
C ARG A 19 -8.17 7.46 -5.60
N TYR A 20 -7.26 8.09 -6.35
CA TYR A 20 -7.65 8.82 -7.57
C TYR A 20 -8.15 7.85 -8.66
N LEU A 21 -7.48 6.71 -8.86
CA LEU A 21 -7.91 5.69 -9.81
C LEU A 21 -9.29 5.12 -9.44
N GLN A 22 -9.54 4.84 -8.17
CA GLN A 22 -10.84 4.39 -7.66
C GLN A 22 -11.95 5.42 -7.92
N ALA A 23 -11.68 6.71 -7.69
CA ALA A 23 -12.62 7.77 -8.01
C ALA A 23 -12.89 7.86 -9.52
N CYS A 24 -11.86 7.72 -10.36
CA CYS A 24 -11.99 7.67 -11.82
C CYS A 24 -12.78 6.45 -12.28
N ARG A 25 -12.53 5.27 -11.73
CA ARG A 25 -13.21 4.02 -12.07
C ARG A 25 -14.72 4.12 -12.01
N LYS A 26 -15.23 4.89 -11.07
CA LYS A 26 -16.68 5.12 -10.90
C LYS A 26 -17.31 5.96 -12.01
N ARG A 27 -16.55 6.83 -12.74
CA ARG A 27 -17.13 7.91 -13.56
C ARG A 27 -16.46 8.18 -14.89
N VAL A 28 -15.20 7.82 -15.11
CA VAL A 28 -14.41 8.25 -16.28
C VAL A 28 -13.83 7.06 -17.03
N ARG A 29 -13.66 7.25 -18.34
CA ARG A 29 -13.04 6.27 -19.26
C ARG A 29 -12.01 6.99 -20.13
N PRO A 30 -10.83 7.35 -19.56
CA PRO A 30 -9.89 8.27 -20.21
C PRO A 30 -9.38 7.81 -21.58
N GLY A 31 -9.18 6.50 -21.75
CA GLY A 31 -8.74 5.95 -23.04
C GLY A 31 -9.77 6.04 -24.15
N ARG A 32 -11.07 6.23 -23.80
CA ARG A 32 -12.14 6.49 -24.76
C ARG A 32 -12.29 7.98 -25.06
N ASP A 33 -12.01 8.83 -24.04
CA ASP A 33 -12.35 10.24 -24.06
C ASP A 33 -11.19 11.12 -24.57
N GLY A 34 -9.98 10.57 -24.73
CA GLY A 34 -8.81 11.32 -25.16
C GLY A 34 -7.71 10.47 -25.82
N ASP A 35 -6.80 11.13 -26.53
CA ASP A 35 -5.62 10.48 -27.11
C ASP A 35 -4.51 10.31 -26.05
N LEU A 36 -4.38 9.09 -25.54
CA LEU A 36 -3.35 8.69 -24.58
C LEU A 36 -2.20 7.89 -25.22
N SER A 37 -2.04 7.96 -26.55
CA SER A 37 -1.02 7.18 -27.30
C SER A 37 0.41 7.42 -26.79
N ASN A 38 0.71 8.62 -26.29
CA ASN A 38 2.03 8.98 -25.78
C ASN A 38 2.28 8.48 -24.33
N LEU A 39 1.25 8.12 -23.59
CA LEU A 39 1.40 7.65 -22.20
C LEU A 39 2.08 6.28 -22.18
N ARG A 40 3.24 6.18 -21.55
CA ARG A 40 4.07 4.96 -21.49
C ARG A 40 4.06 4.34 -20.10
N VAL A 41 4.07 5.19 -19.07
CA VAL A 41 4.20 4.73 -17.67
C VAL A 41 3.20 5.48 -16.81
N MET A 42 2.54 4.74 -15.95
CA MET A 42 1.79 5.28 -14.82
C MET A 42 2.39 4.79 -13.52
N PHE A 43 2.64 5.71 -12.59
CA PHE A 43 3.07 5.39 -11.22
C PHE A 43 1.90 5.56 -10.26
N SER A 44 1.75 4.64 -9.33
CA SER A 44 0.77 4.75 -8.25
C SER A 44 1.42 4.51 -6.90
N THR A 45 1.15 5.41 -5.94
CA THR A 45 1.69 5.34 -4.58
C THR A 45 0.73 5.97 -3.57
N GLY A 46 1.07 5.86 -2.27
CA GLY A 46 0.32 6.45 -1.16
C GLY A 46 -0.62 5.47 -0.45
N SER A 47 -1.02 4.40 -1.11
CA SER A 47 -1.73 3.24 -0.54
C SER A 47 -1.51 2.02 -1.44
N PRO A 48 -1.79 0.79 -0.96
CA PRO A 48 -1.77 -0.39 -1.81
C PRO A 48 -2.75 -0.27 -2.98
N MET A 49 -2.32 -0.70 -4.16
CA MET A 49 -3.15 -0.72 -5.36
C MET A 49 -3.89 -2.05 -5.47
N MET A 50 -5.21 -2.01 -5.59
CA MET A 50 -6.07 -3.19 -5.62
C MET A 50 -6.12 -3.83 -7.01
N PRO A 51 -6.44 -5.14 -7.13
CA PRO A 51 -6.56 -5.83 -8.42
C PRO A 51 -7.46 -5.09 -9.42
N GLU A 52 -8.59 -4.57 -8.96
CA GLU A 52 -9.59 -3.87 -9.77
C GLU A 52 -9.07 -2.54 -10.33
N ASP A 53 -8.10 -1.92 -9.65
CA ASP A 53 -7.46 -0.68 -10.13
C ASP A 53 -6.52 -0.98 -11.30
N PHE A 54 -5.82 -2.13 -11.29
CA PHE A 54 -5.04 -2.60 -12.44
C PHE A 54 -5.95 -2.92 -13.63
N GLU A 55 -7.06 -3.63 -13.40
CA GLU A 55 -8.05 -3.92 -14.45
C GLU A 55 -8.58 -2.63 -15.07
N TYR A 56 -8.97 -1.66 -14.24
CA TYR A 56 -9.43 -0.37 -14.72
C TYR A 56 -8.39 0.35 -15.60
N VAL A 57 -7.11 0.33 -15.22
CA VAL A 57 -6.04 0.95 -16.01
C VAL A 57 -5.95 0.30 -17.38
N TYR A 58 -5.91 -1.03 -17.46
CA TYR A 58 -5.73 -1.74 -18.73
C TYR A 58 -6.98 -1.75 -19.61
N ASP A 59 -8.16 -1.79 -19.02
CA ASP A 59 -9.43 -1.84 -19.76
C ASP A 59 -9.93 -0.45 -20.19
N HIS A 60 -9.61 0.61 -19.43
CA HIS A 60 -10.26 1.90 -19.59
C HIS A 60 -9.31 3.09 -19.75
N ILE A 61 -8.03 2.94 -19.47
CA ILE A 61 -7.02 3.98 -19.68
C ILE A 61 -6.16 3.61 -20.89
N LYS A 62 -5.30 2.59 -20.76
CA LYS A 62 -4.43 2.19 -21.87
C LYS A 62 -3.89 0.77 -21.68
N SER A 63 -4.10 -0.11 -22.66
CA SER A 63 -3.77 -1.55 -22.55
C SER A 63 -2.27 -1.87 -22.61
N ASP A 64 -1.45 -0.97 -23.13
CA ASP A 64 0.01 -1.15 -23.30
C ASP A 64 0.84 -0.20 -22.43
N VAL A 65 0.25 0.37 -21.37
CA VAL A 65 0.98 1.21 -20.41
C VAL A 65 1.69 0.34 -19.36
N LEU A 66 2.87 0.73 -18.93
CA LEU A 66 3.50 0.14 -17.75
C LEU A 66 2.82 0.72 -16.50
N MET A 67 1.98 -0.07 -15.84
CA MET A 67 1.40 0.31 -14.54
C MET A 67 2.35 -0.10 -13.42
N ALA A 68 3.06 0.86 -12.87
CA ALA A 68 4.03 0.69 -11.81
C ALA A 68 3.45 1.13 -10.46
N SER A 69 3.00 0.18 -9.64
CA SER A 69 2.79 0.44 -8.21
C SER A 69 4.14 0.58 -7.54
N ILE A 70 4.31 1.62 -6.71
CA ILE A 70 5.58 1.93 -6.06
C ILE A 70 5.40 2.15 -4.56
N SER A 71 6.36 1.72 -3.76
CA SER A 71 6.43 1.95 -2.32
C SER A 71 7.79 2.54 -1.93
N GLY A 72 7.73 3.63 -1.19
CA GLY A 72 8.89 4.36 -0.70
C GLY A 72 8.48 5.37 0.35
N GLY A 73 9.28 6.39 0.55
CA GLY A 73 8.99 7.38 1.57
C GLY A 73 9.57 8.76 1.26
N THR A 74 8.96 9.77 1.86
CA THR A 74 9.42 11.16 1.76
C THR A 74 10.84 11.31 2.28
N ASP A 75 11.17 10.64 3.37
CA ASP A 75 12.46 10.76 4.03
C ASP A 75 13.62 10.23 3.18
N ILE A 76 13.38 9.19 2.38
CA ILE A 76 14.38 8.67 1.45
C ILE A 76 14.33 9.35 0.08
N CYS A 77 13.29 10.11 -0.21
CA CYS A 77 13.03 10.72 -1.54
C CYS A 77 13.21 9.71 -2.68
N SER A 78 12.82 8.47 -2.46
CA SER A 78 13.01 7.31 -3.35
C SER A 78 11.99 6.22 -3.07
N CYS A 79 12.13 5.09 -3.76
CA CYS A 79 11.27 3.92 -3.58
C CYS A 79 12.11 2.68 -3.25
N PHE A 80 11.67 1.92 -2.26
CA PHE A 80 12.21 0.58 -1.98
C PHE A 80 11.73 -0.45 -2.98
N CYS A 81 10.45 -0.37 -3.37
CA CYS A 81 9.88 -1.21 -4.42
C CYS A 81 9.33 -0.33 -5.54
N LEU A 82 9.58 -0.71 -6.79
CA LEU A 82 9.23 0.11 -7.95
C LEU A 82 8.95 -0.73 -9.21
N GLY A 83 8.54 -0.05 -10.28
CA GLY A 83 8.30 -0.64 -11.58
C GLY A 83 9.58 -1.05 -12.29
N ASN A 84 9.49 -2.11 -13.10
CA ASN A 84 10.59 -2.58 -13.93
C ASN A 84 10.04 -2.93 -15.33
N PRO A 85 10.47 -2.23 -16.40
CA PRO A 85 9.95 -2.48 -17.75
C PRO A 85 10.35 -3.83 -18.34
N MET A 86 11.29 -4.55 -17.72
CA MET A 86 11.73 -5.87 -18.14
C MET A 86 10.92 -7.00 -17.49
N LEU A 87 10.04 -6.69 -16.55
CA LEU A 87 9.24 -7.66 -15.81
C LEU A 87 7.75 -7.50 -16.11
N PRO A 88 6.97 -8.59 -16.03
CA PRO A 88 5.52 -8.49 -16.18
C PRO A 88 4.90 -7.70 -15.03
N VAL A 89 3.81 -7.00 -15.31
CA VAL A 89 2.95 -6.41 -14.29
C VAL A 89 1.96 -7.47 -13.82
N ARG A 90 1.94 -7.75 -12.53
CA ARG A 90 0.95 -8.62 -11.89
C ARG A 90 0.06 -7.80 -10.98
N LYS A 91 -1.22 -8.14 -10.91
CA LYS A 91 -2.19 -7.45 -10.05
C LYS A 91 -1.73 -7.49 -8.60
N SER A 92 -1.87 -6.39 -7.90
CA SER A 92 -1.47 -6.18 -6.49
C SER A 92 0.02 -6.25 -6.20
N GLU A 93 0.87 -6.54 -7.18
CA GLU A 93 2.32 -6.61 -6.97
C GLU A 93 3.03 -5.31 -7.37
N LEU A 94 4.06 -4.96 -6.61
CA LEU A 94 5.13 -4.08 -7.00
C LEU A 94 6.21 -4.95 -7.65
N GLN A 95 6.69 -4.59 -8.84
CA GLN A 95 7.44 -5.51 -9.69
C GLN A 95 8.82 -5.90 -9.17
N ALA A 96 9.55 -4.98 -8.54
CA ALA A 96 10.94 -5.24 -8.13
C ALA A 96 11.40 -4.33 -7.00
N ALA A 97 12.44 -4.77 -6.30
CA ALA A 97 13.26 -3.89 -5.45
C ALA A 97 13.95 -2.81 -6.28
N GLY A 98 14.18 -1.64 -5.70
CA GLY A 98 14.95 -0.57 -6.30
C GLY A 98 16.39 -1.00 -6.58
N LEU A 99 16.96 -0.50 -7.67
CA LEU A 99 18.33 -0.85 -8.06
C LEU A 99 19.34 -0.44 -6.98
N GLY A 100 20.19 -1.39 -6.60
CA GLY A 100 21.19 -1.20 -5.54
C GLY A 100 20.62 -1.26 -4.11
N LEU A 101 19.37 -1.67 -3.94
CA LEU A 101 18.71 -1.83 -2.63
C LEU A 101 18.54 -3.31 -2.30
N ASP A 102 18.94 -3.70 -1.09
CA ASP A 102 18.74 -5.06 -0.58
C ASP A 102 17.44 -5.13 0.23
N VAL A 103 16.31 -5.11 -0.50
CA VAL A 103 14.96 -5.06 0.06
C VAL A 103 14.40 -6.47 0.24
N CYS A 104 13.81 -6.75 1.38
CA CYS A 104 13.13 -8.01 1.65
C CYS A 104 12.01 -7.88 2.69
N ALA A 105 11.15 -8.90 2.77
CA ALA A 105 10.29 -9.15 3.92
C ALA A 105 11.14 -9.80 5.03
N TYR A 106 11.01 -9.33 6.28
CA TYR A 106 11.93 -9.68 7.36
C TYR A 106 11.15 -10.02 8.64
N ASP A 107 11.35 -11.23 9.13
CA ASP A 107 10.74 -11.72 10.37
C ASP A 107 11.79 -12.43 11.22
N ASP A 108 11.75 -12.17 12.52
CA ASP A 108 12.68 -12.74 13.53
C ASP A 108 14.15 -12.73 13.07
N GLY A 109 14.61 -11.58 12.54
CA GLY A 109 16.00 -11.40 12.13
C GLY A 109 16.38 -12.08 10.80
N LYS A 110 15.43 -12.59 10.01
CA LYS A 110 15.68 -13.33 8.76
C LYS A 110 14.77 -12.91 7.63
N PRO A 111 15.24 -12.93 6.37
CA PRO A 111 14.39 -12.79 5.20
C PRO A 111 13.40 -13.94 5.10
N VAL A 112 12.13 -13.62 4.77
CA VAL A 112 11.06 -14.60 4.54
C VAL A 112 10.40 -14.37 3.18
N ILE A 113 9.82 -15.44 2.61
CA ILE A 113 9.11 -15.44 1.33
C ILE A 113 7.76 -16.12 1.52
N GLY A 114 6.71 -15.61 0.86
CA GLY A 114 5.36 -16.16 0.94
C GLY A 114 4.68 -15.96 2.30
N SER A 115 5.19 -15.03 3.10
CA SER A 115 4.60 -14.67 4.39
C SER A 115 4.71 -13.17 4.64
N LYS A 116 3.73 -12.63 5.35
CA LYS A 116 3.67 -11.20 5.70
C LYS A 116 4.71 -10.87 6.77
N ALA A 117 5.60 -9.93 6.49
CA ALA A 117 6.64 -9.48 7.41
C ALA A 117 7.00 -8.00 7.20
N GLU A 118 7.93 -7.48 7.98
CA GLU A 118 8.40 -6.09 7.86
C GLU A 118 9.16 -5.85 6.56
N LEU A 119 8.86 -4.77 5.85
CA LEU A 119 9.69 -4.28 4.75
C LEU A 119 10.98 -3.69 5.31
N VAL A 120 12.10 -4.29 4.95
CA VAL A 120 13.42 -3.78 5.36
C VAL A 120 14.35 -3.60 4.16
N CYS A 121 15.36 -2.73 4.36
CA CYS A 121 16.55 -2.67 3.51
C CYS A 121 17.77 -3.02 4.37
N ARG A 122 18.48 -4.10 4.01
CA ARG A 122 19.57 -4.67 4.82
C ARG A 122 20.93 -4.06 4.53
N SER A 123 21.05 -3.31 3.46
CA SER A 123 22.30 -2.66 3.06
C SER A 123 22.19 -1.15 3.13
N PRO A 124 23.28 -0.42 3.39
CA PRO A 124 23.31 1.02 3.21
C PRO A 124 22.95 1.41 1.77
N PHE A 125 22.23 2.50 1.61
CA PHE A 125 21.77 2.98 0.30
C PHE A 125 21.96 4.49 0.15
N VAL A 126 22.12 4.95 -1.09
CA VAL A 126 22.51 6.33 -1.42
C VAL A 126 21.46 7.35 -0.98
N ALA A 127 20.18 7.00 -1.04
CA ALA A 127 19.06 7.87 -0.69
C ALA A 127 18.74 7.93 0.82
N ALA A 128 19.53 7.26 1.69
CA ALA A 128 19.33 7.33 3.12
C ALA A 128 19.57 8.75 3.64
N PRO A 129 18.67 9.31 4.49
CA PRO A 129 18.87 10.61 5.12
C PRO A 129 20.15 10.65 5.93
N VAL A 130 20.81 11.79 5.94
CA VAL A 130 21.97 12.03 6.81
C VAL A 130 21.54 12.15 8.27
N CYS A 131 20.43 12.84 8.52
CA CYS A 131 19.78 13.01 9.83
C CYS A 131 18.41 13.66 9.61
N PHE A 132 17.61 13.78 10.67
CA PHE A 132 16.39 14.60 10.63
C PHE A 132 16.68 16.06 10.99
N PHE A 133 15.86 16.97 10.48
CA PHE A 133 15.94 18.37 10.86
C PHE A 133 15.62 18.53 12.36
N GLY A 134 16.48 19.24 13.09
CA GLY A 134 16.34 19.43 14.52
C GLY A 134 16.53 18.16 15.37
N ASP A 135 17.22 17.17 14.86
CA ASP A 135 17.68 16.01 15.62
C ASP A 135 18.91 16.36 16.48
N ASP A 136 19.19 15.56 17.49
CA ASP A 136 20.39 15.69 18.31
C ASP A 136 21.65 15.19 17.58
N GLU A 137 22.82 15.43 18.17
CA GLU A 137 24.13 15.03 17.61
C GLU A 137 24.24 13.49 17.42
N ASN A 138 23.52 12.71 18.24
CA ASN A 138 23.48 11.26 18.15
C ASN A 138 22.47 10.76 17.13
N LYS A 139 21.68 11.63 16.51
CA LYS A 139 20.62 11.31 15.54
C LYS A 139 19.55 10.39 16.15
N SER A 140 19.16 10.68 17.41
CA SER A 140 18.29 9.78 18.18
C SER A 140 16.93 9.60 17.55
N LYS A 141 16.30 10.65 17.01
CA LYS A 141 15.02 10.57 16.31
C LYS A 141 15.12 9.75 15.03
N TYR A 142 16.15 10.01 14.21
CA TYR A 142 16.40 9.28 12.98
C TYR A 142 16.65 7.79 13.25
N ARG A 143 17.49 7.49 14.24
CA ARG A 143 17.79 6.09 14.61
C ARG A 143 16.56 5.36 15.14
N SER A 144 15.81 5.97 16.05
CA SER A 144 14.60 5.35 16.60
C SER A 144 13.48 5.14 15.57
N ALA A 145 13.45 5.96 14.52
CA ALA A 145 12.44 5.83 13.47
C ALA A 145 12.67 4.61 12.57
N TYR A 146 13.94 4.28 12.27
CA TYR A 146 14.24 3.31 11.22
C TYR A 146 15.16 2.17 11.62
N PHE A 147 15.79 2.21 12.78
CA PHE A 147 16.75 1.18 13.18
C PHE A 147 16.36 0.58 14.53
N LYS A 148 16.46 -0.74 14.62
CA LYS A 148 16.20 -1.48 15.86
C LYS A 148 17.51 -1.94 16.48
N GLU A 149 17.58 -1.97 17.81
CA GLU A 149 18.80 -2.37 18.53
C GLU A 149 19.22 -3.81 18.23
N GLU A 150 18.25 -4.71 18.09
CA GLU A 150 18.47 -6.13 17.78
C GLU A 150 19.04 -6.39 16.37
N ASN A 151 18.87 -5.43 15.43
CA ASN A 151 19.34 -5.53 14.06
C ASN A 151 20.00 -4.21 13.61
N PRO A 152 21.17 -3.86 14.15
CA PRO A 152 21.83 -2.60 13.84
C PRO A 152 22.23 -2.55 12.36
N GLY A 153 21.88 -1.45 11.69
CA GLY A 153 22.18 -1.22 10.29
C GLY A 153 21.13 -1.72 9.30
N VAL A 154 20.09 -2.39 9.75
CA VAL A 154 18.91 -2.74 8.93
C VAL A 154 17.89 -1.62 9.04
N TRP A 155 17.48 -1.06 7.90
CA TRP A 155 16.43 -0.07 7.81
C TRP A 155 15.05 -0.73 7.85
N TYR A 156 14.23 -0.40 8.82
CA TYR A 156 12.83 -0.84 8.95
C TYR A 156 11.92 0.25 8.42
N HIS A 157 11.22 -0.02 7.30
CA HIS A 157 10.40 1.02 6.65
C HIS A 157 9.04 1.22 7.30
N GLY A 158 8.57 0.24 8.05
CA GLY A 158 7.27 0.28 8.72
C GLY A 158 6.11 -0.07 7.79
N ASP A 159 6.35 -0.83 6.74
CA ASP A 159 5.34 -1.45 5.89
C ASP A 159 5.30 -2.96 6.13
N LEU A 160 4.09 -3.52 6.11
CA LEU A 160 3.87 -4.96 6.09
C LEU A 160 3.89 -5.44 4.65
N VAL A 161 4.82 -6.31 4.31
CA VAL A 161 5.05 -6.78 2.95
C VAL A 161 5.08 -8.30 2.86
N GLU A 162 4.72 -8.83 1.71
CA GLU A 162 4.95 -10.21 1.32
C GLU A 162 5.76 -10.24 0.02
N VAL A 163 6.79 -11.08 -0.03
CA VAL A 163 7.56 -11.36 -1.25
C VAL A 163 6.95 -12.59 -1.92
N THR A 164 6.51 -12.45 -3.17
CA THR A 164 5.69 -13.45 -3.89
C THR A 164 6.49 -14.42 -4.73
N GLY A 165 7.71 -14.62 -4.59
CA GLY A 165 8.50 -15.58 -5.38
C GLY A 165 9.85 -15.85 -4.76
N SER A 166 10.49 -16.94 -5.17
CA SER A 166 11.84 -17.25 -4.75
C SER A 166 12.86 -16.25 -5.33
N VAL A 167 13.96 -16.06 -4.64
CA VAL A 167 15.11 -15.30 -5.14
C VAL A 167 15.56 -15.94 -6.47
N GLY A 168 15.37 -15.22 -7.57
CA GLY A 168 15.65 -15.70 -8.93
C GLY A 168 14.43 -15.92 -9.82
N ASP A 169 13.22 -16.01 -9.24
CA ASP A 169 11.97 -16.26 -9.97
C ASP A 169 11.17 -14.98 -10.31
N CYS A 170 11.81 -13.82 -10.31
CA CYS A 170 11.14 -12.54 -10.62
C CYS A 170 9.83 -12.33 -9.82
N GLY A 171 9.80 -12.74 -8.57
CA GLY A 171 8.70 -12.48 -7.67
C GLY A 171 8.59 -10.99 -7.35
N GLY A 172 7.36 -10.52 -7.13
CA GLY A 172 7.06 -9.14 -6.75
C GLY A 172 6.94 -8.96 -5.24
N PHE A 173 6.47 -7.79 -4.87
CA PHE A 173 6.19 -7.42 -3.49
C PHE A 173 4.71 -7.05 -3.37
N VAL A 174 4.00 -7.62 -2.41
CA VAL A 174 2.64 -7.21 -2.06
C VAL A 174 2.67 -6.41 -0.77
N ILE A 175 2.23 -5.16 -0.81
CA ILE A 175 2.13 -4.30 0.37
C ILE A 175 0.75 -4.48 1.01
N HIS A 176 0.73 -4.88 2.27
CA HIS A 176 -0.49 -5.09 3.06
C HIS A 176 -0.86 -3.89 3.95
N GLY A 177 -0.11 -2.79 3.85
CA GLY A 177 -0.29 -1.56 4.63
C GLY A 177 0.87 -1.27 5.55
N ARG A 178 0.66 -0.37 6.50
CA ARG A 178 1.68 0.00 7.49
C ARG A 178 1.77 -1.06 8.59
N SER A 179 2.99 -1.46 8.96
CA SER A 179 3.20 -2.39 10.07
C SER A 179 2.97 -1.74 11.44
N ASP A 180 3.24 -0.42 11.55
CA ASP A 180 2.98 0.37 12.76
C ASP A 180 1.48 0.60 13.02
N THR A 181 0.64 0.49 12.00
CA THR A 181 -0.83 0.55 12.12
C THR A 181 -1.49 -0.84 12.02
N THR A 182 -0.70 -1.90 11.93
CA THR A 182 -1.22 -3.27 11.88
C THR A 182 -1.92 -3.62 13.19
N LEU A 183 -3.15 -4.06 13.08
CA LEU A 183 -3.97 -4.50 14.21
C LEU A 183 -3.65 -5.95 14.55
N LYS A 184 -3.75 -6.31 15.83
CA LYS A 184 -3.49 -7.68 16.30
C LYS A 184 -4.64 -8.21 17.17
N PRO A 185 -5.89 -8.24 16.68
CA PRO A 185 -6.99 -8.80 17.44
C PRO A 185 -6.76 -10.31 17.65
N GLY A 186 -6.80 -10.75 18.91
CA GLY A 186 -6.58 -12.17 19.23
C GLY A 186 -5.19 -12.71 18.80
N GLY A 187 -4.20 -11.85 18.55
CA GLY A 187 -2.86 -12.23 18.12
C GLY A 187 -2.67 -12.36 16.60
N ILE A 188 -3.73 -12.24 15.80
CA ILE A 188 -3.67 -12.30 14.33
C ILE A 188 -3.32 -10.91 13.78
N ARG A 189 -2.31 -10.82 12.91
CA ARG A 189 -1.94 -9.57 12.25
C ARG A 189 -2.90 -9.27 11.09
N ILE A 190 -3.60 -8.15 11.17
CA ILE A 190 -4.50 -7.65 10.12
C ILE A 190 -4.02 -6.26 9.70
N GLY A 191 -3.73 -6.08 8.42
CA GLY A 191 -3.41 -4.78 7.85
C GLY A 191 -4.67 -3.90 7.76
N THR A 192 -4.55 -2.63 8.16
CA THR A 192 -5.68 -1.70 8.04
C THR A 192 -6.17 -1.56 6.59
N ALA A 193 -5.27 -1.67 5.62
CA ALA A 193 -5.59 -1.64 4.19
C ALA A 193 -6.54 -2.78 3.75
N GLU A 194 -6.45 -3.95 4.38
CA GLU A 194 -7.36 -5.07 4.11
C GLU A 194 -8.78 -4.73 4.57
N ILE A 195 -8.92 -4.11 5.74
CA ILE A 195 -10.23 -3.72 6.27
C ILE A 195 -10.85 -2.61 5.42
N TYR A 196 -10.08 -1.59 5.02
CA TYR A 196 -10.54 -0.53 4.12
C TYR A 196 -11.08 -1.10 2.82
N ARG A 197 -10.32 -2.02 2.20
CA ARG A 197 -10.72 -2.66 0.95
C ARG A 197 -12.13 -3.22 1.04
N PHE A 198 -12.38 -4.09 2.01
CA PHE A 198 -13.66 -4.76 2.13
C PHE A 198 -14.80 -3.84 2.60
N ALA A 199 -14.51 -2.86 3.47
CA ALA A 199 -15.51 -1.89 3.89
C ALA A 199 -15.99 -1.02 2.70
N GLU A 200 -15.07 -0.61 1.83
CA GLU A 200 -15.34 0.26 0.68
C GLU A 200 -15.88 -0.49 -0.56
N GLU A 201 -15.88 -1.84 -0.55
CA GLU A 201 -16.62 -2.66 -1.53
C GLU A 201 -18.14 -2.53 -1.34
N VAL A 202 -18.61 -2.21 -0.13
CA VAL A 202 -20.03 -1.99 0.13
C VAL A 202 -20.47 -0.68 -0.52
N GLU A 203 -21.37 -0.75 -1.49
CA GLU A 203 -21.71 0.37 -2.38
C GLU A 203 -22.09 1.66 -1.65
N ILE A 204 -22.73 1.56 -0.49
CA ILE A 204 -23.20 2.71 0.30
C ILE A 204 -22.08 3.40 1.06
N VAL A 205 -20.88 2.78 1.21
CA VAL A 205 -19.72 3.35 1.88
C VAL A 205 -18.95 4.23 0.92
N ASP A 206 -18.71 5.48 1.30
CA ASP A 206 -17.91 6.44 0.51
C ASP A 206 -16.46 6.52 0.99
N ASP A 207 -16.22 6.44 2.30
CA ASP A 207 -14.89 6.47 2.92
C ASP A 207 -14.90 5.70 4.24
N SER A 208 -13.74 5.25 4.72
CA SER A 208 -13.62 4.51 5.97
C SER A 208 -12.36 4.83 6.73
N LEU A 209 -12.41 4.70 8.07
CA LEU A 209 -11.27 4.84 8.98
C LEU A 209 -11.29 3.71 9.99
N VAL A 210 -10.20 2.96 10.07
CA VAL A 210 -10.01 1.90 11.06
C VAL A 210 -8.98 2.31 12.09
N ILE A 211 -9.27 2.05 13.34
CA ILE A 211 -8.33 2.22 14.47
C ILE A 211 -8.33 0.97 15.36
N GLY A 212 -7.20 0.74 16.01
CA GLY A 212 -7.09 -0.24 17.09
C GLY A 212 -7.32 0.42 18.44
N ASP A 213 -8.34 -0.03 19.15
CA ASP A 213 -8.57 0.37 20.54
C ASP A 213 -8.05 -0.70 21.49
N GLN A 214 -7.05 -0.36 22.29
CA GLN A 214 -6.42 -1.30 23.22
C GLN A 214 -7.35 -1.63 24.40
N VAL A 215 -7.61 -2.91 24.61
CA VAL A 215 -8.36 -3.40 25.77
C VAL A 215 -7.49 -3.31 27.01
N LYS A 216 -7.81 -2.36 27.88
CA LYS A 216 -6.99 -2.06 29.07
C LYS A 216 -7.25 -2.99 30.25
N GLU A 217 -8.44 -3.56 30.35
CA GLU A 217 -8.89 -4.33 31.53
C GLU A 217 -9.67 -5.61 31.16
N GLY A 218 -9.77 -6.55 32.07
CA GLY A 218 -10.53 -7.78 31.92
C GLY A 218 -9.76 -8.95 31.32
N ARG A 219 -10.49 -10.02 30.95
CA ARG A 219 -9.89 -11.26 30.40
C ARG A 219 -9.14 -11.07 29.07
N ARG A 220 -9.43 -9.98 28.34
CA ARG A 220 -8.82 -9.61 27.07
C ARG A 220 -7.83 -8.45 27.19
N ALA A 221 -7.38 -8.12 28.42
CA ALA A 221 -6.39 -7.06 28.61
C ALA A 221 -5.14 -7.32 27.74
N GLY A 222 -4.69 -6.30 27.02
CA GLY A 222 -3.58 -6.40 26.05
C GLY A 222 -4.00 -6.79 24.64
N ASP A 223 -5.27 -7.14 24.41
CA ASP A 223 -5.84 -7.36 23.09
C ASP A 223 -6.26 -6.03 22.42
N VAL A 224 -6.62 -6.07 21.16
CA VAL A 224 -7.05 -4.90 20.37
C VAL A 224 -8.46 -5.09 19.84
N ASN A 225 -9.34 -4.14 20.14
CA ASN A 225 -10.63 -4.04 19.45
C ASN A 225 -10.42 -3.28 18.14
N VAL A 226 -10.90 -3.84 17.04
CA VAL A 226 -10.93 -3.17 15.74
C VAL A 226 -12.17 -2.28 15.69
N VAL A 227 -11.99 -0.98 15.61
CA VAL A 227 -13.07 0.01 15.49
C VAL A 227 -13.02 0.60 14.09
N LEU A 228 -14.11 0.41 13.35
CA LEU A 228 -14.28 0.94 11.99
C LEU A 228 -15.27 2.10 12.02
N PHE A 229 -14.85 3.25 11.54
CA PHE A 229 -15.70 4.39 11.22
C PHE A 229 -15.97 4.39 9.71
N VAL A 230 -17.20 4.64 9.31
CA VAL A 230 -17.60 4.72 7.91
C VAL A 230 -18.26 6.05 7.59
N VAL A 231 -17.93 6.62 6.46
CA VAL A 231 -18.66 7.72 5.85
C VAL A 231 -19.59 7.11 4.80
N LEU A 232 -20.86 7.35 4.93
CA LEU A 232 -21.86 6.88 3.97
C LEU A 232 -22.10 7.93 2.88
N LYS A 233 -22.52 7.51 1.71
CA LYS A 233 -22.95 8.40 0.62
C LYS A 233 -24.03 9.35 1.09
N ASP A 234 -24.09 10.54 0.46
CA ASP A 234 -25.02 11.62 0.82
C ASP A 234 -26.46 11.13 0.96
N GLY A 235 -27.08 11.49 2.10
CA GLY A 235 -28.46 11.13 2.43
C GLY A 235 -28.65 9.73 3.04
N ALA A 236 -27.61 8.89 3.08
CA ALA A 236 -27.67 7.58 3.69
C ALA A 236 -27.50 7.65 5.22
N LYS A 237 -28.12 6.71 5.91
CA LYS A 237 -27.97 6.52 7.36
C LYS A 237 -27.51 5.10 7.63
N LEU A 238 -26.66 4.94 8.63
CA LEU A 238 -26.24 3.62 9.08
C LEU A 238 -27.44 2.90 9.72
N THR A 239 -27.88 1.82 9.10
CA THR A 239 -28.91 0.93 9.62
C THR A 239 -28.29 -0.38 10.07
N PRO A 240 -28.95 -1.20 10.90
CA PRO A 240 -28.46 -2.52 11.29
C PRO A 240 -28.14 -3.41 10.08
N GLU A 241 -28.92 -3.34 9.01
CA GLU A 241 -28.73 -4.13 7.79
C GLU A 241 -27.42 -3.73 7.07
N ILE A 242 -27.15 -2.42 6.96
CA ILE A 242 -25.91 -1.90 6.37
C ILE A 242 -24.71 -2.27 7.25
N GLU A 243 -24.85 -2.18 8.57
CA GLU A 243 -23.80 -2.61 9.50
C GLU A 243 -23.48 -4.10 9.33
N ASP A 244 -24.49 -4.95 9.24
CA ASP A 244 -24.34 -6.40 9.04
C ASP A 244 -23.73 -6.71 7.66
N GLU A 245 -24.09 -5.98 6.61
CA GLU A 245 -23.49 -6.11 5.29
C GLU A 245 -21.99 -5.78 5.33
N ILE A 246 -21.61 -4.65 5.91
CA ILE A 246 -20.20 -4.25 6.08
C ILE A 246 -19.43 -5.32 6.87
N ARG A 247 -19.97 -5.76 8.02
CA ARG A 247 -19.34 -6.79 8.85
C ARG A 247 -19.17 -8.12 8.13
N SER A 248 -20.19 -8.53 7.36
CA SER A 248 -20.15 -9.80 6.61
C SER A 248 -19.15 -9.75 5.46
N THR A 249 -19.05 -8.61 4.76
CA THR A 249 -18.10 -8.41 3.66
C THR A 249 -16.66 -8.45 4.19
N ILE A 250 -16.36 -7.74 5.28
CA ILE A 250 -15.04 -7.78 5.92
C ILE A 250 -14.69 -9.21 6.39
N ARG A 251 -15.63 -9.92 7.05
CA ARG A 251 -15.36 -11.29 7.53
C ARG A 251 -15.06 -12.27 6.40
N LYS A 252 -15.78 -12.18 5.29
CA LYS A 252 -15.57 -13.06 4.13
C LYS A 252 -14.23 -12.81 3.47
N GLY A 253 -13.81 -11.57 3.37
CA GLY A 253 -12.56 -11.21 2.72
C GLY A 253 -11.32 -11.32 3.60
N ALA A 254 -11.45 -11.19 4.92
CA ALA A 254 -10.32 -11.28 5.87
C ALA A 254 -10.09 -12.68 6.45
N SER A 255 -10.84 -13.70 6.01
CA SER A 255 -10.75 -15.07 6.55
C SER A 255 -10.01 -16.06 5.64
N ASP A 256 -9.36 -15.56 4.57
CA ASP A 256 -8.48 -16.35 3.70
C ASP A 256 -6.98 -15.95 4.00
#